data_1e631ee0a044a1beb399b837b4cd677b
#
_entry.id   1e631ee0a044a1beb399b837b4cd677b
#
_cell.length_a   1.000
_cell.length_b   1.000
_cell.length_c   1.000
_cell.angle_alpha   90.00
_cell.angle_beta   90.00
_cell.angle_gamma   90.00
#
_symmetry.space_group_name_H-M   'P 1'
#
loop_
_entity.id
_entity.type
_entity.pdbx_description
1 polymer ?
#
loop_
_entity_poly.entity_id
_entity_poly.type
_entity_poly.pdbx_seq_one_letter_code
_entity_poly.pdbx_strand_id
1 'polypeptide(L)'
;EIGSGLVGSEMCIRDSSYYVESLTNEIAHKAWERIQEVEKLGGMAKAIETGIPKMRIEEAAARKQARIDSGEEKIIGINEYRLEKEAPIDILAVDNTAVRESQIKRLQELRASRDEAAVKKALAAITECVKTKQGNLLELAVKAAKVRASLGEISDACEVVVGRYKAVIRSISGVYSSEVKNDKQFERAKELCAEFAKKEGRQPRVMIAKLGQDGHDRGAKVVATGYADIGFDVDMGPLFQTPEEAAKQAVENDVHVVGVSSLAAGHLTLVPQIIAELKKLGREDIIVIVGGVIPHQDYDELYRDGAAAIFGPGTPIATAAIKILEILLAE
;
A
#
# COMPACT_ATOMS: atom_id res chain seq x y z
N GLU A 1 27.95 -21.03 -7.13
CA GLU A 1 27.66 -22.30 -7.86
C GLU A 1 27.00 -23.28 -6.89
N ILE A 2 25.69 -23.44 -7.01
CA ILE A 2 24.97 -24.53 -6.36
C ILE A 2 25.31 -25.76 -7.18
N GLY A 3 26.15 -26.64 -6.62
CA GLY A 3 26.59 -27.83 -7.31
C GLY A 3 25.41 -28.72 -7.72
N SER A 4 25.36 -29.11 -8.98
CA SER A 4 24.29 -29.93 -9.58
C SER A 4 24.03 -31.25 -8.83
N GLY A 5 24.97 -31.72 -7.98
CA GLY A 5 24.81 -32.89 -7.15
C GLY A 5 23.91 -32.71 -5.93
N LEU A 6 23.77 -31.49 -5.39
CA LEU A 6 22.88 -31.20 -4.25
C LEU A 6 21.41 -31.14 -4.66
N VAL A 7 21.13 -30.65 -5.86
CA VAL A 7 19.75 -30.57 -6.40
C VAL A 7 19.20 -31.98 -6.64
N GLY A 8 20.01 -32.92 -7.13
CA GLY A 8 19.58 -34.30 -7.33
C GLY A 8 19.32 -35.05 -6.03
N SER A 9 20.13 -34.84 -4.99
CA SER A 9 19.94 -35.48 -3.68
C SER A 9 18.75 -34.92 -2.91
N GLU A 10 18.48 -33.62 -2.99
CA GLU A 10 17.28 -33.02 -2.39
C GLU A 10 15.99 -33.49 -3.06
N MET A 11 15.97 -33.64 -4.38
CA MET A 11 14.82 -34.21 -5.10
C MET A 11 14.54 -35.63 -4.63
N CYS A 12 15.57 -36.51 -4.59
CA CYS A 12 15.40 -37.90 -4.15
C CYS A 12 14.92 -38.04 -2.70
N ILE A 13 15.35 -37.15 -1.80
CA ILE A 13 14.89 -37.15 -0.40
C ILE A 13 13.43 -36.70 -0.29
N ARG A 14 13.03 -35.75 -1.09
CA ARG A 14 11.66 -35.22 -1.07
C ARG A 14 10.66 -36.13 -1.76
N ASP A 15 11.02 -36.68 -2.91
CA ASP A 15 10.16 -37.54 -3.73
C ASP A 15 9.87 -38.90 -3.09
N SER A 16 10.65 -39.32 -2.09
CA SER A 16 10.45 -40.60 -1.39
C SER A 16 9.79 -40.45 0.00
N SER A 17 9.42 -39.26 0.41
CA SER A 17 8.75 -38.99 1.68
C SER A 17 7.23 -39.05 1.52
N TYR A 18 6.57 -40.00 2.15
CA TYR A 18 5.10 -40.08 2.21
C TYR A 18 4.46 -38.79 2.73
N TYR A 19 5.10 -38.09 3.67
CA TYR A 19 4.64 -36.81 4.18
C TYR A 19 4.65 -35.74 3.10
N VAL A 20 5.76 -35.61 2.36
CA VAL A 20 5.90 -34.62 1.28
C VAL A 20 4.91 -34.91 0.15
N GLU A 21 4.75 -36.17 -0.24
CA GLU A 21 3.77 -36.57 -1.25
C GLU A 21 2.32 -36.23 -0.82
N SER A 22 1.96 -36.56 0.42
CA SER A 22 0.64 -36.25 0.96
C SER A 22 0.38 -34.74 0.99
N LEU A 23 1.36 -33.96 1.50
CA LEU A 23 1.25 -32.50 1.57
C LEU A 23 1.18 -31.88 0.16
N THR A 24 1.97 -32.36 -0.78
CA THR A 24 1.93 -31.90 -2.18
C THR A 24 0.57 -32.14 -2.81
N ASN A 25 0.01 -33.34 -2.59
CA ASN A 25 -1.32 -33.68 -3.10
C ASN A 25 -2.43 -32.80 -2.47
N GLU A 26 -2.37 -32.57 -1.16
CA GLU A 26 -3.34 -31.68 -0.49
C GLU A 26 -3.24 -30.23 -0.99
N ILE A 27 -2.03 -29.72 -1.16
CA ILE A 27 -1.80 -28.37 -1.71
C ILE A 27 -2.33 -28.28 -3.14
N ALA A 28 -2.06 -29.30 -3.98
CA ALA A 28 -2.55 -29.36 -5.36
C ALA A 28 -4.08 -29.34 -5.43
N HIS A 29 -4.76 -30.11 -4.58
CA HIS A 29 -6.22 -30.12 -4.52
C HIS A 29 -6.78 -28.76 -4.08
N LYS A 30 -6.24 -28.16 -3.03
CA LYS A 30 -6.67 -26.83 -2.56
C LYS A 30 -6.40 -25.75 -3.59
N ALA A 31 -5.28 -25.80 -4.30
CA ALA A 31 -4.98 -24.87 -5.37
C ALA A 31 -5.97 -25.04 -6.54
N TRP A 32 -6.30 -26.27 -6.88
CA TRP A 32 -7.25 -26.59 -7.96
C TRP A 32 -8.66 -26.07 -7.64
N GLU A 33 -9.13 -26.24 -6.39
CA GLU A 33 -10.40 -25.65 -5.94
C GLU A 33 -10.44 -24.13 -6.15
N ARG A 34 -9.34 -23.43 -5.86
CA ARG A 34 -9.23 -21.98 -6.09
C ARG A 34 -9.26 -21.61 -7.57
N ILE A 35 -8.58 -22.39 -8.41
CA ILE A 35 -8.62 -22.19 -9.86
C ILE A 35 -10.05 -22.37 -10.38
N GLN A 36 -10.73 -23.44 -10.00
CA GLN A 36 -12.11 -23.70 -10.39
C GLN A 36 -13.07 -22.60 -9.96
N GLU A 37 -12.87 -22.02 -8.78
CA GLU A 37 -13.66 -20.90 -8.29
C GLU A 37 -13.50 -19.66 -9.19
N VAL A 38 -12.27 -19.33 -9.55
CA VAL A 38 -11.97 -18.22 -10.46
C VAL A 38 -12.57 -18.46 -11.85
N GLU A 39 -12.46 -19.69 -12.37
CA GLU A 39 -13.06 -20.06 -13.65
C GLU A 39 -14.62 -19.95 -13.63
N LYS A 40 -15.26 -20.35 -12.53
CA LYS A 40 -16.73 -20.20 -12.36
C LYS A 40 -17.18 -18.74 -12.38
N LEU A 41 -16.32 -17.81 -11.96
CA LEU A 41 -16.57 -16.37 -12.03
C LEU A 41 -16.39 -15.81 -13.45
N GLY A 42 -15.90 -16.60 -14.38
CA GLY A 42 -15.61 -16.21 -15.76
C GLY A 42 -14.17 -15.74 -16.00
N GLY A 43 -13.24 -16.28 -15.23
CA GLY A 43 -11.81 -16.02 -15.30
C GLY A 43 -11.32 -14.91 -14.37
N MET A 44 -10.00 -14.74 -14.30
CA MET A 44 -9.37 -13.84 -13.33
C MET A 44 -9.79 -12.37 -13.48
N ALA A 45 -9.97 -11.86 -14.71
CA ALA A 45 -10.38 -10.47 -14.92
C ALA A 45 -11.72 -10.17 -14.22
N LYS A 46 -12.72 -11.05 -14.38
CA LYS A 46 -14.02 -10.91 -13.72
C LYS A 46 -13.92 -11.15 -12.22
N ALA A 47 -13.10 -12.10 -11.78
CA ALA A 47 -12.86 -12.33 -10.36
C ALA A 47 -12.27 -11.08 -9.67
N ILE A 48 -11.37 -10.35 -10.34
CA ILE A 48 -10.82 -9.08 -9.83
C ILE A 48 -11.93 -8.03 -9.68
N GLU A 49 -12.87 -7.93 -10.63
CA GLU A 49 -14.00 -7.01 -10.53
C GLU A 49 -14.89 -7.30 -9.31
N THR A 50 -15.03 -8.57 -8.91
CA THR A 50 -15.77 -8.94 -7.68
C THR A 50 -15.02 -8.58 -6.39
N GLY A 51 -13.71 -8.36 -6.45
CA GLY A 51 -12.84 -8.11 -5.31
C GLY A 51 -12.42 -9.36 -4.52
N ILE A 52 -12.89 -10.56 -4.87
CA ILE A 52 -12.62 -11.81 -4.13
C ILE A 52 -11.14 -12.13 -3.99
N PRO A 53 -10.30 -12.10 -5.06
CA PRO A 53 -8.88 -12.40 -4.92
C PRO A 53 -8.17 -11.44 -3.97
N LYS A 54 -8.52 -10.15 -4.06
CA LYS A 54 -7.95 -9.09 -3.23
C LYS A 54 -8.31 -9.27 -1.76
N MET A 55 -9.59 -9.51 -1.45
CA MET A 55 -10.05 -9.74 -0.07
C MET A 55 -9.33 -10.93 0.58
N ARG A 56 -9.11 -12.02 -0.14
CA ARG A 56 -8.38 -13.19 0.37
C ARG A 56 -6.92 -12.90 0.68
N ILE A 57 -6.26 -12.10 -0.16
CA ILE A 57 -4.88 -11.67 0.08
C ILE A 57 -4.82 -10.81 1.34
N GLU A 58 -5.76 -9.88 1.49
CA GLU A 58 -5.85 -8.99 2.64
C GLU A 58 -6.15 -9.77 3.94
N GLU A 59 -7.08 -10.72 3.89
CA GLU A 59 -7.40 -11.62 5.01
C GLU A 59 -6.17 -12.44 5.45
N ALA A 60 -5.47 -13.06 4.50
CA ALA A 60 -4.27 -13.82 4.79
C ALA A 60 -3.16 -12.94 5.37
N ALA A 61 -3.01 -11.72 4.86
CA ALA A 61 -2.02 -10.76 5.36
C ALA A 61 -2.35 -10.28 6.78
N ALA A 62 -3.62 -9.99 7.08
CA ALA A 62 -4.07 -9.59 8.42
C ALA A 62 -3.86 -10.69 9.45
N ARG A 63 -4.18 -11.95 9.12
CA ARG A 63 -3.92 -13.12 9.98
C ARG A 63 -2.42 -13.29 10.25
N LYS A 64 -1.59 -13.19 9.21
CA LYS A 64 -0.15 -13.30 9.37
C LYS A 64 0.41 -12.19 10.25
N GLN A 65 -0.01 -10.95 10.04
CA GLN A 65 0.43 -9.83 10.86
C GLN A 65 0.02 -10.01 12.33
N ALA A 66 -1.20 -10.46 12.58
CA ALA A 66 -1.67 -10.72 13.94
C ALA A 66 -0.82 -11.76 14.67
N ARG A 67 -0.40 -12.84 14.00
CA ARG A 67 0.52 -13.85 14.56
C ARG A 67 1.92 -13.30 14.83
N ILE A 68 2.41 -12.40 13.97
CA ILE A 68 3.69 -11.72 14.16
C ILE A 68 3.59 -10.78 15.37
N ASP A 69 2.54 -9.97 15.46
CA ASP A 69 2.35 -8.99 16.53
C ASP A 69 2.14 -9.65 17.89
N SER A 70 1.44 -10.79 17.93
CA SER A 70 1.25 -11.60 19.16
C SER A 70 2.48 -12.43 19.55
N GLY A 71 3.50 -12.52 18.69
CA GLY A 71 4.69 -13.35 18.91
C GLY A 71 4.48 -14.85 18.65
N GLU A 72 3.31 -15.27 18.13
CA GLU A 72 3.07 -16.66 17.71
C GLU A 72 3.96 -17.03 16.53
N GLU A 73 4.07 -16.13 15.54
CA GLU A 73 5.02 -16.27 14.43
C GLU A 73 6.28 -15.45 14.70
N LYS A 74 7.40 -16.12 14.92
CA LYS A 74 8.69 -15.49 15.25
C LYS A 74 9.46 -15.15 13.99
N ILE A 75 9.82 -13.88 13.87
CA ILE A 75 10.68 -13.37 12.79
C ILE A 75 11.92 -12.75 13.43
N ILE A 76 13.07 -13.36 13.17
CA ILE A 76 14.36 -12.92 13.72
C ILE A 76 14.68 -11.51 13.25
N GLY A 77 15.06 -10.65 14.18
CA GLY A 77 15.37 -9.24 13.94
C GLY A 77 14.13 -8.33 13.79
N ILE A 78 12.91 -8.88 13.86
CA ILE A 78 11.66 -8.09 13.80
C ILE A 78 10.91 -8.14 15.13
N ASN A 79 10.47 -9.31 15.58
CA ASN A 79 9.78 -9.48 16.85
C ASN A 79 10.51 -10.40 17.84
N GLU A 80 11.60 -11.03 17.42
CA GLU A 80 12.47 -11.88 18.25
C GLU A 80 13.94 -11.56 17.93
N TYR A 81 14.82 -11.66 18.93
CA TYR A 81 16.28 -11.44 18.82
C TYR A 81 16.67 -10.11 18.16
N ARG A 82 15.95 -9.03 18.47
CA ARG A 82 16.31 -7.68 18.04
C ARG A 82 17.56 -7.19 18.79
N LEU A 83 18.42 -6.48 18.09
CA LEU A 83 19.51 -5.75 18.72
C LEU A 83 18.96 -4.49 19.42
N GLU A 84 19.42 -4.19 20.64
CA GLU A 84 19.06 -2.94 21.33
C GLU A 84 19.58 -1.70 20.58
N LYS A 85 20.73 -1.85 19.92
CA LYS A 85 21.33 -0.82 19.08
C LYS A 85 21.81 -1.47 17.78
N GLU A 86 21.28 -1.02 16.68
CA GLU A 86 21.76 -1.37 15.35
C GLU A 86 22.82 -0.35 14.89
N ALA A 87 23.85 -0.84 14.21
CA ALA A 87 24.82 0.05 13.57
C ALA A 87 24.12 0.84 12.44
N PRO A 88 24.42 2.14 12.27
CA PRO A 88 23.89 2.88 11.15
C PRO A 88 24.35 2.25 9.83
N ILE A 89 23.40 2.11 8.91
CA ILE A 89 23.66 1.60 7.56
C ILE A 89 23.62 2.79 6.62
N ASP A 90 24.61 2.88 5.71
CA ASP A 90 24.57 3.87 4.65
C ASP A 90 23.39 3.57 3.71
N ILE A 91 22.42 4.47 3.70
CA ILE A 91 21.21 4.34 2.86
C ILE A 91 21.38 5.27 1.67
N LEU A 92 21.16 4.73 0.45
CA LEU A 92 21.08 5.54 -0.74
C LEU A 92 19.80 6.39 -0.68
N ALA A 93 19.96 7.66 -0.30
CA ALA A 93 18.86 8.61 -0.33
C ALA A 93 18.63 9.12 -1.77
N VAL A 94 17.37 9.11 -2.19
CA VAL A 94 16.97 9.66 -3.50
C VAL A 94 16.47 11.08 -3.31
N ASP A 95 17.13 12.06 -3.93
CA ASP A 95 16.61 13.42 -4.02
C ASP A 95 15.42 13.46 -4.99
N ASN A 96 14.21 13.35 -4.43
CA ASN A 96 12.98 13.33 -5.20
C ASN A 96 12.75 14.61 -6.00
N THR A 97 13.20 15.75 -5.50
CA THR A 97 13.07 17.05 -6.19
C THR A 97 13.96 17.08 -7.42
N ALA A 98 15.24 16.75 -7.27
CA ALA A 98 16.18 16.69 -8.39
C ALA A 98 15.75 15.67 -9.45
N VAL A 99 15.27 14.49 -9.04
CA VAL A 99 14.75 13.46 -9.97
C VAL A 99 13.55 13.97 -10.73
N ARG A 100 12.58 14.60 -10.04
CA ARG A 100 11.38 15.16 -10.67
C ARG A 100 11.72 16.26 -11.67
N GLU A 101 12.58 17.22 -11.32
CA GLU A 101 13.01 18.29 -12.20
C GLU A 101 13.75 17.76 -13.42
N SER A 102 14.64 16.78 -13.23
CA SER A 102 15.33 16.09 -14.33
C SER A 102 14.35 15.43 -15.29
N GLN A 103 13.33 14.74 -14.79
CA GLN A 103 12.31 14.09 -15.63
C GLN A 103 11.45 15.12 -16.38
N ILE A 104 11.04 16.21 -15.75
CA ILE A 104 10.28 17.29 -16.40
C ILE A 104 11.10 17.88 -17.55
N LYS A 105 12.38 18.20 -17.30
CA LYS A 105 13.29 18.72 -18.32
C LYS A 105 13.41 17.77 -19.51
N ARG A 106 13.63 16.47 -19.26
CA ARG A 106 13.70 15.45 -20.33
C ARG A 106 12.42 15.36 -21.15
N LEU A 107 11.25 15.44 -20.53
CA LEU A 107 9.96 15.45 -21.22
C LEU A 107 9.77 16.71 -22.07
N GLN A 108 10.20 17.88 -21.58
CA GLN A 108 10.18 19.13 -22.35
C GLN A 108 11.08 19.07 -23.58
N GLU A 109 12.31 18.60 -23.42
CA GLU A 109 13.26 18.40 -24.51
C GLU A 109 12.74 17.39 -25.55
N LEU A 110 12.14 16.29 -25.09
CA LEU A 110 11.54 15.28 -25.96
C LEU A 110 10.40 15.87 -26.79
N ARG A 111 9.48 16.61 -26.15
CA ARG A 111 8.35 17.25 -26.84
C ARG A 111 8.79 18.33 -27.82
N ALA A 112 9.83 19.09 -27.47
CA ALA A 112 10.37 20.13 -28.36
C ALA A 112 11.07 19.57 -29.61
N SER A 113 11.62 18.35 -29.54
CA SER A 113 12.45 17.76 -30.60
C SER A 113 11.75 16.72 -31.46
N ARG A 114 10.52 16.31 -31.15
CA ARG A 114 9.78 15.27 -31.85
C ARG A 114 8.86 15.82 -32.96
N ASP A 115 8.47 14.95 -33.90
CA ASP A 115 7.40 15.26 -34.86
C ASP A 115 6.02 15.12 -34.19
N GLU A 116 5.43 16.23 -33.80
CA GLU A 116 4.15 16.27 -33.08
C GLU A 116 2.99 15.74 -33.95
N ALA A 117 3.03 15.92 -35.29
CA ALA A 117 2.01 15.41 -36.18
C ALA A 117 2.04 13.86 -36.26
N ALA A 118 3.24 13.30 -36.34
CA ALA A 118 3.43 11.84 -36.31
C ALA A 118 2.96 11.24 -34.98
N VAL A 119 3.26 11.89 -33.81
CA VAL A 119 2.81 11.48 -32.50
C VAL A 119 1.28 11.48 -32.41
N LYS A 120 0.62 12.58 -32.75
CA LYS A 120 -0.85 12.69 -32.76
C LYS A 120 -1.51 11.61 -33.62
N LYS A 121 -0.96 11.33 -34.81
CA LYS A 121 -1.45 10.25 -35.68
C LYS A 121 -1.33 8.88 -35.03
N ALA A 122 -0.20 8.59 -34.39
CA ALA A 122 0.03 7.33 -33.70
C ALA A 122 -0.89 7.14 -32.49
N LEU A 123 -1.09 8.19 -31.67
CA LEU A 123 -2.01 8.16 -30.53
C LEU A 123 -3.47 7.99 -30.96
N ALA A 124 -3.90 8.68 -32.03
CA ALA A 124 -5.24 8.50 -32.58
C ALA A 124 -5.50 7.07 -33.04
N ALA A 125 -4.49 6.40 -33.61
CA ALA A 125 -4.60 4.99 -33.98
C ALA A 125 -4.79 4.05 -32.79
N ILE A 126 -4.17 4.36 -31.65
CA ILE A 126 -4.39 3.65 -30.36
C ILE A 126 -5.83 3.85 -29.90
N THR A 127 -6.30 5.09 -29.84
CA THR A 127 -7.68 5.41 -29.44
C THR A 127 -8.71 4.68 -30.30
N GLU A 128 -8.52 4.67 -31.62
CA GLU A 128 -9.42 3.96 -32.55
C GLU A 128 -9.39 2.43 -32.36
N CYS A 129 -8.21 1.86 -32.09
CA CYS A 129 -8.07 0.44 -31.81
C CYS A 129 -8.81 0.05 -30.51
N VAL A 130 -8.72 0.86 -29.47
CA VAL A 130 -9.47 0.64 -28.21
C VAL A 130 -10.97 0.73 -28.43
N LYS A 131 -11.42 1.72 -29.18
CA LYS A 131 -12.82 1.98 -29.49
C LYS A 131 -13.46 0.86 -30.31
N THR A 132 -12.78 0.42 -31.35
CA THR A 132 -13.29 -0.62 -32.29
C THR A 132 -13.02 -2.03 -31.79
N LYS A 133 -12.09 -2.21 -30.86
CA LYS A 133 -11.57 -3.51 -30.40
C LYS A 133 -10.93 -4.33 -31.55
N GLN A 134 -10.46 -3.65 -32.57
CA GLN A 134 -9.79 -4.27 -33.73
C GLN A 134 -8.34 -3.81 -33.81
N GLY A 135 -7.43 -4.72 -34.15
CA GLY A 135 -6.00 -4.45 -34.25
C GLY A 135 -5.19 -4.95 -33.09
N ASN A 136 -3.93 -4.54 -33.02
CA ASN A 136 -2.98 -4.93 -31.97
C ASN A 136 -2.50 -3.68 -31.23
N LEU A 137 -3.00 -3.48 -29.99
CA LEU A 137 -2.64 -2.34 -29.16
C LEU A 137 -1.14 -2.26 -28.87
N LEU A 138 -0.48 -3.40 -28.64
CA LEU A 138 0.95 -3.42 -28.35
C LEU A 138 1.77 -2.95 -29.55
N GLU A 139 1.42 -3.40 -30.74
CA GLU A 139 2.07 -2.94 -31.98
C GLU A 139 1.91 -1.44 -32.19
N LEU A 140 0.71 -0.91 -31.94
CA LEU A 140 0.42 0.53 -32.05
C LEU A 140 1.16 1.34 -30.98
N ALA A 141 1.23 0.83 -29.75
CA ALA A 141 2.01 1.46 -28.67
C ALA A 141 3.52 1.49 -29.02
N VAL A 142 4.07 0.42 -29.59
CA VAL A 142 5.46 0.40 -30.09
C VAL A 142 5.67 1.43 -31.19
N LYS A 143 4.71 1.57 -32.13
CA LYS A 143 4.78 2.59 -33.20
C LYS A 143 4.74 4.01 -32.59
N ALA A 144 3.88 4.25 -31.60
CA ALA A 144 3.80 5.54 -30.92
C ALA A 144 5.10 5.85 -30.14
N ALA A 145 5.68 4.87 -29.43
CA ALA A 145 6.95 5.03 -28.76
C ALA A 145 8.12 5.32 -29.73
N LYS A 146 8.13 4.71 -30.92
CA LYS A 146 9.14 4.98 -31.95
C LYS A 146 9.09 6.43 -32.46
N VAL A 147 7.93 7.05 -32.55
CA VAL A 147 7.78 8.48 -32.87
C VAL A 147 7.88 9.38 -31.63
N ARG A 148 8.32 8.83 -30.49
CA ARG A 148 8.58 9.55 -29.23
C ARG A 148 7.33 10.04 -28.50
N ALA A 149 6.21 9.33 -28.57
CA ALA A 149 5.13 9.49 -27.63
C ALA A 149 5.62 9.03 -26.23
N SER A 150 5.27 9.78 -25.20
CA SER A 150 5.55 9.40 -23.81
C SER A 150 4.61 8.29 -23.35
N LEU A 151 4.99 7.58 -22.26
CA LEU A 151 4.15 6.55 -21.65
C LEU A 151 2.78 7.10 -21.25
N GLY A 152 2.74 8.29 -20.64
CA GLY A 152 1.49 8.96 -20.25
C GLY A 152 0.57 9.19 -21.46
N GLU A 153 1.09 9.76 -22.55
CA GLU A 153 0.30 10.02 -23.77
C GLU A 153 -0.28 8.73 -24.39
N ILE A 154 0.47 7.62 -24.33
CA ILE A 154 -0.02 6.31 -24.80
C ILE A 154 -1.15 5.80 -23.91
N SER A 155 -1.02 5.95 -22.56
CA SER A 155 -2.07 5.58 -21.61
C SER A 155 -3.30 6.46 -21.77
N ASP A 156 -3.12 7.78 -21.86
CA ASP A 156 -4.20 8.75 -22.06
C ASP A 156 -5.01 8.45 -23.33
N ALA A 157 -4.35 8.03 -24.41
CA ALA A 157 -5.02 7.62 -25.65
C ALA A 157 -5.95 6.42 -25.47
N CYS A 158 -5.68 5.53 -24.52
CA CYS A 158 -6.58 4.45 -24.12
C CYS A 158 -7.67 4.95 -23.15
N GLU A 159 -7.29 5.76 -22.17
CA GLU A 159 -8.18 6.26 -21.12
C GLU A 159 -9.34 7.11 -21.64
N VAL A 160 -9.15 7.83 -22.76
CA VAL A 160 -10.22 8.58 -23.46
C VAL A 160 -11.43 7.70 -23.78
N VAL A 161 -11.22 6.40 -24.03
CA VAL A 161 -12.30 5.47 -24.41
C VAL A 161 -12.80 4.66 -23.22
N VAL A 162 -11.88 4.10 -22.42
CA VAL A 162 -12.22 3.13 -21.36
C VAL A 162 -12.23 3.74 -19.97
N GLY A 163 -11.72 4.96 -19.81
CA GLY A 163 -11.50 5.57 -18.51
C GLY A 163 -10.40 4.87 -17.72
N ARG A 164 -10.10 5.39 -16.54
CA ARG A 164 -9.17 4.77 -15.61
C ARG A 164 -9.91 3.84 -14.65
N TYR A 165 -9.45 2.60 -14.56
CA TYR A 165 -10.03 1.64 -13.63
C TYR A 165 -9.84 2.13 -12.18
N LYS A 166 -10.95 2.21 -11.45
CA LYS A 166 -10.96 2.49 -10.01
C LYS A 166 -11.40 1.23 -9.29
N ALA A 167 -10.49 0.63 -8.53
CA ALA A 167 -10.80 -0.55 -7.74
C ALA A 167 -11.81 -0.21 -6.64
N VAL A 168 -12.77 -1.10 -6.43
CA VAL A 168 -13.67 -1.00 -5.27
C VAL A 168 -12.86 -1.33 -4.01
N ILE A 169 -12.80 -0.37 -3.10
CA ILE A 169 -12.16 -0.57 -1.80
C ILE A 169 -13.19 -1.24 -0.90
N ARG A 170 -12.88 -2.43 -0.41
CA ARG A 170 -13.67 -3.14 0.62
C ARG A 170 -12.78 -3.30 1.84
N SER A 171 -13.27 -2.93 3.01
CA SER A 171 -12.59 -3.19 4.28
C SER A 171 -12.95 -4.59 4.78
N ILE A 172 -12.00 -5.24 5.42
CA ILE A 172 -12.19 -6.50 6.14
C ILE A 172 -12.12 -6.16 7.63
N SER A 173 -12.93 -6.78 8.45
CA SER A 173 -12.89 -6.62 9.91
C SER A 173 -13.08 -7.98 10.59
N GLY A 174 -12.67 -8.06 11.86
CA GLY A 174 -12.78 -9.26 12.67
C GLY A 174 -11.68 -10.31 12.44
N VAL A 175 -10.83 -10.13 11.42
CA VAL A 175 -9.78 -11.11 11.07
C VAL A 175 -8.58 -10.96 12.00
N TYR A 176 -8.10 -9.74 12.20
CA TYR A 176 -6.95 -9.46 13.07
C TYR A 176 -7.28 -9.79 14.53
N SER A 177 -8.42 -9.33 15.02
CA SER A 177 -8.87 -9.57 16.40
C SER A 177 -9.09 -11.06 16.72
N SER A 178 -9.47 -11.88 15.73
CA SER A 178 -9.66 -13.32 15.93
C SER A 178 -8.36 -14.08 16.24
N GLU A 179 -7.21 -13.56 15.81
CA GLU A 179 -5.89 -14.18 15.99
C GLU A 179 -5.16 -13.65 17.24
N VAL A 180 -5.38 -12.37 17.64
CA VAL A 180 -4.70 -11.75 18.80
C VAL A 180 -5.46 -11.93 20.13
N LYS A 181 -6.11 -13.08 20.32
CA LYS A 181 -6.85 -13.41 21.53
C LYS A 181 -5.95 -13.33 22.77
N ASN A 182 -6.38 -12.56 23.80
CA ASN A 182 -5.69 -12.33 25.07
C ASN A 182 -4.37 -11.50 24.97
N ASP A 183 -4.15 -10.78 23.88
CA ASP A 183 -3.05 -9.81 23.82
C ASP A 183 -3.39 -8.57 24.67
N LYS A 184 -2.54 -8.29 25.69
CA LYS A 184 -2.74 -7.18 26.62
C LYS A 184 -2.68 -5.81 25.94
N GLN A 185 -1.84 -5.66 24.92
CA GLN A 185 -1.72 -4.41 24.18
C GLN A 185 -2.97 -4.16 23.32
N PHE A 186 -3.48 -5.21 22.70
CA PHE A 186 -4.71 -5.13 21.92
C PHE A 186 -5.91 -4.75 22.79
N GLU A 187 -6.08 -5.38 23.95
CA GLU A 187 -7.17 -5.02 24.88
C GLU A 187 -6.98 -3.59 25.44
N ARG A 188 -5.75 -3.18 25.74
CA ARG A 188 -5.47 -1.80 26.16
C ARG A 188 -5.82 -0.79 25.07
N ALA A 189 -5.50 -1.07 23.82
CA ALA A 189 -5.88 -0.20 22.70
C ALA A 189 -7.40 -0.05 22.57
N LYS A 190 -8.16 -1.13 22.76
CA LYS A 190 -9.64 -1.10 22.77
C LYS A 190 -10.20 -0.27 23.91
N GLU A 191 -9.62 -0.39 25.12
CA GLU A 191 -10.01 0.43 26.28
C GLU A 191 -9.84 1.92 25.99
N LEU A 192 -8.66 2.32 25.48
CA LEU A 192 -8.38 3.71 25.12
C LEU A 192 -9.30 4.22 24.00
N CYS A 193 -9.60 3.37 23.02
CA CYS A 193 -10.53 3.70 21.96
C CYS A 193 -11.94 3.97 22.52
N ALA A 194 -12.42 3.15 23.45
CA ALA A 194 -13.69 3.35 24.14
C ALA A 194 -13.68 4.59 25.05
N GLU A 195 -12.56 4.89 25.71
CA GLU A 195 -12.36 6.10 26.51
C GLU A 195 -12.47 7.35 25.64
N PHE A 196 -11.78 7.38 24.51
CA PHE A 196 -11.86 8.46 23.53
C PHE A 196 -13.30 8.65 23.03
N ALA A 197 -13.96 7.56 22.63
CA ALA A 197 -15.33 7.61 22.16
C ALA A 197 -16.31 8.17 23.21
N LYS A 198 -16.04 7.92 24.50
CA LYS A 198 -16.83 8.48 25.60
C LYS A 198 -16.55 9.98 25.82
N LYS A 199 -15.29 10.42 25.67
CA LYS A 199 -14.88 11.84 25.80
C LYS A 199 -15.41 12.68 24.64
N GLU A 200 -15.24 12.18 23.41
CA GLU A 200 -15.51 12.91 22.18
C GLU A 200 -16.94 12.74 21.65
N GLY A 201 -17.63 11.68 22.09
CA GLY A 201 -18.99 11.35 21.62
C GLY A 201 -19.04 10.57 20.30
N ARG A 202 -17.89 10.25 19.68
CA ARG A 202 -17.74 9.44 18.49
C ARG A 202 -16.45 8.64 18.51
N GLN A 203 -16.37 7.57 17.70
CA GLN A 203 -15.16 6.78 17.57
C GLN A 203 -13.99 7.63 17.01
N PRO A 204 -12.74 7.33 17.42
CA PRO A 204 -11.58 7.93 16.78
C PRO A 204 -11.56 7.56 15.30
N ARG A 205 -11.49 8.55 14.41
CA ARG A 205 -11.54 8.34 12.98
C ARG A 205 -10.19 8.59 12.35
N VAL A 206 -9.70 7.62 11.58
CA VAL A 206 -8.41 7.67 10.91
C VAL A 206 -8.55 7.45 9.41
N MET A 207 -7.92 8.29 8.61
CA MET A 207 -7.76 8.05 7.18
C MET A 207 -6.37 7.54 6.89
N ILE A 208 -6.27 6.38 6.25
CA ILE A 208 -5.00 5.84 5.76
C ILE A 208 -4.80 6.30 4.31
N ALA A 209 -3.80 7.15 4.10
CA ALA A 209 -3.50 7.75 2.81
C ALA A 209 -2.26 7.14 2.16
N LYS A 210 -2.33 6.95 0.83
CA LYS A 210 -1.20 6.58 -0.03
C LYS A 210 -0.91 7.72 -0.98
N LEU A 211 0.15 8.48 -0.67
CA LEU A 211 0.50 9.69 -1.42
C LEU A 211 1.49 9.40 -2.56
N GLY A 212 1.31 10.13 -3.66
CA GLY A 212 2.19 10.09 -4.81
C GLY A 212 2.17 8.74 -5.54
N GLN A 213 3.26 8.40 -6.22
CA GLN A 213 3.37 7.19 -7.04
C GLN A 213 3.81 5.96 -6.23
N ASP A 214 3.15 5.71 -5.11
CA ASP A 214 3.43 4.56 -4.26
C ASP A 214 2.27 3.54 -4.31
N GLY A 215 2.50 2.41 -4.98
CA GLY A 215 1.52 1.32 -5.14
C GLY A 215 1.57 0.23 -4.06
N HIS A 216 2.41 0.36 -3.01
CA HIS A 216 2.59 -0.64 -1.97
C HIS A 216 1.46 -0.54 -0.93
N ASP A 217 0.27 -1.04 -1.24
CA ASP A 217 -0.94 -0.85 -0.42
C ASP A 217 -1.18 -1.93 0.65
N ARG A 218 -0.49 -3.07 0.60
CA ARG A 218 -0.75 -4.18 1.52
C ARG A 218 -0.55 -3.80 2.99
N GLY A 219 0.56 -3.13 3.32
CA GLY A 219 0.82 -2.68 4.69
C GLY A 219 -0.25 -1.71 5.20
N ALA A 220 -0.63 -0.74 4.38
CA ALA A 220 -1.69 0.22 4.70
C ALA A 220 -3.02 -0.47 5.02
N LYS A 221 -3.40 -1.50 4.24
CA LYS A 221 -4.64 -2.25 4.44
C LYS A 221 -4.62 -3.12 5.68
N VAL A 222 -3.49 -3.76 5.98
CA VAL A 222 -3.33 -4.55 7.21
C VAL A 222 -3.47 -3.66 8.45
N VAL A 223 -2.84 -2.48 8.44
CA VAL A 223 -2.99 -1.49 9.51
C VAL A 223 -4.44 -1.01 9.62
N ALA A 224 -5.08 -0.69 8.51
CA ALA A 224 -6.50 -0.30 8.47
C ALA A 224 -7.42 -1.37 9.09
N THR A 225 -7.18 -2.65 8.75
CA THR A 225 -7.93 -3.79 9.33
C THR A 225 -7.70 -3.88 10.85
N GLY A 226 -6.46 -3.77 11.30
CA GLY A 226 -6.13 -3.82 12.73
C GLY A 226 -6.74 -2.66 13.52
N TYR A 227 -6.70 -1.44 12.98
CA TYR A 227 -7.34 -0.29 13.62
C TYR A 227 -8.87 -0.43 13.66
N ALA A 228 -9.51 -0.91 12.58
CA ALA A 228 -10.94 -1.19 12.58
C ALA A 228 -11.32 -2.24 13.64
N ASP A 229 -10.51 -3.29 13.83
CA ASP A 229 -10.74 -4.33 14.83
C ASP A 229 -10.50 -3.84 16.28
N ILE A 230 -9.71 -2.79 16.47
CA ILE A 230 -9.53 -2.10 17.76
C ILE A 230 -10.75 -1.22 18.08
N GLY A 231 -11.40 -0.67 17.06
CA GLY A 231 -12.59 0.17 17.22
C GLY A 231 -12.50 1.56 16.58
N PHE A 232 -11.46 1.85 15.80
CA PHE A 232 -11.41 3.07 15.01
C PHE A 232 -12.41 3.03 13.85
N ASP A 233 -12.96 4.18 13.51
CA ASP A 233 -13.54 4.41 12.19
C ASP A 233 -12.40 4.60 11.20
N VAL A 234 -12.32 3.74 10.18
CA VAL A 234 -11.19 3.73 9.25
C VAL A 234 -11.62 4.07 7.84
N ASP A 235 -11.09 5.15 7.31
CA ASP A 235 -11.20 5.53 5.92
C ASP A 235 -9.94 5.14 5.15
N MET A 236 -10.11 4.59 3.94
CA MET A 236 -9.00 4.30 3.04
C MET A 236 -9.00 5.27 1.87
N GLY A 237 -7.94 6.04 1.74
CA GLY A 237 -7.70 6.84 0.55
C GLY A 237 -7.41 5.96 -0.68
N PRO A 238 -7.79 6.38 -1.90
CA PRO A 238 -7.37 5.71 -3.12
C PRO A 238 -5.85 5.78 -3.30
N LEU A 239 -5.31 4.86 -4.11
CA LEU A 239 -3.89 4.91 -4.47
C LEU A 239 -3.57 6.15 -5.31
N PHE A 240 -2.34 6.62 -5.17
CA PHE A 240 -1.78 7.69 -5.99
C PHE A 240 -2.41 9.08 -5.77
N GLN A 241 -2.98 9.33 -4.59
CA GLN A 241 -3.48 10.66 -4.24
C GLN A 241 -2.35 11.68 -4.20
N THR A 242 -2.67 12.90 -4.61
CA THR A 242 -1.84 14.06 -4.28
C THR A 242 -2.07 14.48 -2.80
N PRO A 243 -1.14 15.19 -2.17
CA PRO A 243 -1.34 15.74 -0.83
C PRO A 243 -2.61 16.60 -0.71
N GLU A 244 -2.94 17.38 -1.74
CA GLU A 244 -4.14 18.20 -1.81
C GLU A 244 -5.42 17.36 -1.81
N GLU A 245 -5.48 16.32 -2.65
CA GLU A 245 -6.63 15.40 -2.71
C GLU A 245 -6.82 14.65 -1.40
N ALA A 246 -5.73 14.21 -0.77
CA ALA A 246 -5.79 13.50 0.50
C ALA A 246 -6.21 14.42 1.65
N ALA A 247 -5.68 15.64 1.73
CA ALA A 247 -6.08 16.61 2.73
C ALA A 247 -7.56 16.99 2.59
N LYS A 248 -8.03 17.20 1.36
CA LYS A 248 -9.46 17.48 1.09
C LYS A 248 -10.35 16.33 1.56
N GLN A 249 -9.99 15.08 1.22
CA GLN A 249 -10.73 13.89 1.66
C GLN A 249 -10.73 13.75 3.19
N ALA A 250 -9.61 14.02 3.84
CA ALA A 250 -9.50 13.97 5.30
C ALA A 250 -10.45 14.96 5.97
N VAL A 251 -10.53 16.18 5.43
CA VAL A 251 -11.44 17.23 5.91
C VAL A 251 -12.90 16.87 5.64
N GLU A 252 -13.24 16.41 4.43
CA GLU A 252 -14.61 16.02 4.07
C GLU A 252 -15.11 14.83 4.91
N ASN A 253 -14.23 13.92 5.28
CA ASN A 253 -14.56 12.77 6.14
C ASN A 253 -14.49 13.11 7.64
N ASP A 254 -14.07 14.33 7.98
CA ASP A 254 -13.93 14.80 9.36
C ASP A 254 -13.13 13.84 10.23
N VAL A 255 -11.92 13.49 9.78
CA VAL A 255 -11.05 12.56 10.49
C VAL A 255 -10.28 13.27 11.60
N HIS A 256 -9.90 12.53 12.65
CA HIS A 256 -8.98 13.02 13.69
C HIS A 256 -7.52 12.82 13.28
N VAL A 257 -7.26 11.80 12.47
CA VAL A 257 -5.90 11.37 12.13
C VAL A 257 -5.77 11.07 10.66
N VAL A 258 -4.67 11.53 10.04
CA VAL A 258 -4.23 11.07 8.72
C VAL A 258 -2.98 10.22 8.88
N GLY A 259 -3.07 8.95 8.54
CA GLY A 259 -1.93 8.02 8.50
C GLY A 259 -1.35 7.93 7.10
N VAL A 260 -0.19 8.52 6.88
CA VAL A 260 0.53 8.44 5.60
C VAL A 260 1.36 7.18 5.55
N SER A 261 1.02 6.26 4.65
CA SER A 261 1.81 5.04 4.43
C SER A 261 2.80 5.24 3.28
N SER A 262 4.10 5.17 3.56
CA SER A 262 5.16 5.39 2.57
C SER A 262 6.15 4.23 2.50
N LEU A 263 6.41 3.77 1.27
CA LEU A 263 7.43 2.75 0.96
C LEU A 263 8.33 3.17 -0.22
N ALA A 264 7.94 4.17 -0.98
CA ALA A 264 8.64 4.62 -2.20
C ALA A 264 9.49 5.88 -1.98
N ALA A 265 10.03 6.07 -0.77
CA ALA A 265 10.93 7.17 -0.38
C ALA A 265 10.39 8.60 -0.64
N GLY A 266 9.06 8.77 -0.75
CA GLY A 266 8.43 10.08 -0.98
C GLY A 266 8.08 10.85 0.31
N HIS A 267 8.35 10.29 1.48
CA HIS A 267 7.88 10.81 2.77
C HIS A 267 8.38 12.23 3.08
N LEU A 268 9.69 12.51 2.87
CA LEU A 268 10.25 13.84 3.12
C LEU A 268 9.67 14.94 2.23
N THR A 269 9.10 14.60 1.08
CA THR A 269 8.46 15.57 0.19
C THR A 269 6.95 15.66 0.41
N LEU A 270 6.28 14.51 0.58
CA LEU A 270 4.83 14.43 0.54
C LEU A 270 4.18 14.66 1.92
N VAL A 271 4.88 14.30 3.02
CA VAL A 271 4.35 14.53 4.38
C VAL A 271 4.27 16.00 4.72
N PRO A 272 5.31 16.84 4.51
CA PRO A 272 5.19 18.28 4.73
C PRO A 272 4.11 18.93 3.85
N GLN A 273 3.93 18.43 2.62
CA GLN A 273 2.91 18.93 1.72
C GLN A 273 1.49 18.67 2.23
N ILE A 274 1.17 17.45 2.70
CA ILE A 274 -0.17 17.18 3.24
C ILE A 274 -0.45 17.99 4.50
N ILE A 275 0.54 18.17 5.38
CA ILE A 275 0.41 19.03 6.56
C ILE A 275 0.12 20.49 6.15
N ALA A 276 0.83 20.98 5.15
CA ALA A 276 0.58 22.34 4.62
C ALA A 276 -0.81 22.46 3.98
N GLU A 277 -1.30 21.44 3.29
CA GLU A 277 -2.65 21.46 2.70
C GLU A 277 -3.75 21.40 3.77
N LEU A 278 -3.58 20.59 4.84
CA LEU A 278 -4.51 20.60 5.98
C LEU A 278 -4.57 21.98 6.65
N LYS A 279 -3.41 22.61 6.83
CA LYS A 279 -3.32 23.97 7.37
C LYS A 279 -4.04 25.01 6.48
N LYS A 280 -3.89 24.93 5.16
CA LYS A 280 -4.61 25.80 4.21
C LYS A 280 -6.12 25.64 4.31
N LEU A 281 -6.59 24.44 4.65
CA LEU A 281 -8.00 24.13 4.85
C LEU A 281 -8.50 24.49 6.26
N GLY A 282 -7.65 25.05 7.13
CA GLY A 282 -7.99 25.43 8.50
C GLY A 282 -8.21 24.24 9.44
N ARG A 283 -7.60 23.08 9.13
CA ARG A 283 -7.71 21.84 9.90
C ARG A 283 -6.34 21.40 10.42
N GLU A 284 -5.68 22.30 11.16
CA GLU A 284 -4.44 22.03 11.88
C GLU A 284 -4.64 21.04 13.05
N ASP A 285 -5.88 20.85 13.47
CA ASP A 285 -6.32 19.89 14.49
C ASP A 285 -6.18 18.42 14.03
N ILE A 286 -6.16 18.15 12.71
CA ILE A 286 -5.98 16.80 12.20
C ILE A 286 -4.51 16.40 12.33
N ILE A 287 -4.22 15.43 13.20
CA ILE A 287 -2.85 14.96 13.40
C ILE A 287 -2.37 14.09 12.23
N VAL A 288 -1.12 14.26 11.84
CA VAL A 288 -0.51 13.47 10.78
C VAL A 288 0.49 12.49 11.37
N ILE A 289 0.30 11.21 11.11
CA ILE A 289 1.22 10.13 11.47
C ILE A 289 1.81 9.49 10.22
N VAL A 290 3.02 8.96 10.33
CA VAL A 290 3.73 8.36 9.20
C VAL A 290 4.04 6.90 9.49
N GLY A 291 3.72 6.02 8.57
CA GLY A 291 4.03 4.60 8.68
C GLY A 291 4.67 4.04 7.40
N GLY A 292 5.32 2.89 7.53
CA GLY A 292 5.96 2.20 6.42
C GLY A 292 7.46 2.02 6.59
N VAL A 293 8.21 1.99 5.49
CA VAL A 293 9.68 1.84 5.53
C VAL A 293 10.31 3.22 5.52
N ILE A 294 10.43 3.81 6.72
CA ILE A 294 11.01 5.13 6.91
C ILE A 294 12.42 4.95 7.52
N PRO A 295 13.48 5.47 6.90
CA PRO A 295 14.81 5.46 7.48
C PRO A 295 14.86 6.25 8.80
N HIS A 296 15.53 5.72 9.81
CA HIS A 296 15.63 6.40 11.12
C HIS A 296 16.28 7.80 11.04
N GLN A 297 17.18 8.01 10.09
CA GLN A 297 17.82 9.30 9.85
C GLN A 297 16.82 10.41 9.44
N ASP A 298 15.67 10.04 8.88
CA ASP A 298 14.65 10.97 8.39
C ASP A 298 13.61 11.33 9.47
N TYR A 299 13.64 10.66 10.63
CA TYR A 299 12.66 10.87 11.70
C TYR A 299 12.67 12.28 12.26
N ASP A 300 13.86 12.83 12.55
CA ASP A 300 13.98 14.17 13.11
C ASP A 300 13.47 15.26 12.16
N GLU A 301 13.61 15.05 10.86
CA GLU A 301 13.08 15.95 9.84
C GLU A 301 11.57 15.89 9.79
N LEU A 302 10.99 14.69 9.74
CA LEU A 302 9.55 14.51 9.73
C LEU A 302 8.87 15.05 10.99
N TYR A 303 9.47 14.89 12.18
CA TYR A 303 8.95 15.49 13.41
C TYR A 303 9.02 17.03 13.38
N ARG A 304 10.10 17.61 12.86
CA ARG A 304 10.20 19.08 12.68
C ARG A 304 9.17 19.61 11.70
N ASP A 305 8.82 18.82 10.70
CA ASP A 305 7.82 19.17 9.70
C ASP A 305 6.38 19.00 10.19
N GLY A 306 6.19 18.42 11.39
CA GLY A 306 4.90 18.34 12.05
C GLY A 306 4.25 16.96 12.07
N ALA A 307 5.00 15.87 11.78
CA ALA A 307 4.49 14.53 12.02
C ALA A 307 4.35 14.28 13.52
N ALA A 308 3.18 13.82 13.98
CA ALA A 308 2.89 13.56 15.39
C ALA A 308 3.50 12.24 15.88
N ALA A 309 3.60 11.24 15.02
CA ALA A 309 4.22 9.96 15.30
C ALA A 309 4.73 9.28 14.03
N ILE A 310 5.77 8.44 14.18
CA ILE A 310 6.35 7.65 13.10
C ILE A 310 6.41 6.19 13.51
N PHE A 311 5.89 5.29 12.67
CA PHE A 311 5.81 3.86 12.90
C PHE A 311 6.60 3.10 11.83
N GLY A 312 7.79 2.66 12.18
CA GLY A 312 8.66 1.88 11.31
C GLY A 312 8.27 0.40 11.23
N PRO A 313 8.97 -0.38 10.38
CA PRO A 313 8.75 -1.82 10.25
C PRO A 313 8.91 -2.54 11.61
N GLY A 314 8.03 -3.51 11.88
CA GLY A 314 8.04 -4.27 13.13
C GLY A 314 7.36 -3.57 14.30
N THR A 315 6.74 -2.41 14.13
CA THR A 315 5.87 -1.82 15.15
C THR A 315 4.54 -2.59 15.18
N PRO A 316 4.16 -3.23 16.32
CA PRO A 316 2.87 -3.89 16.43
C PRO A 316 1.72 -2.90 16.28
N ILE A 317 0.64 -3.33 15.61
CA ILE A 317 -0.50 -2.45 15.30
C ILE A 317 -1.15 -1.93 16.59
N ALA A 318 -1.29 -2.76 17.61
CA ALA A 318 -1.84 -2.35 18.90
C ALA A 318 -0.99 -1.26 19.58
N THR A 319 0.35 -1.38 19.52
CA THR A 319 1.27 -0.38 20.07
C THR A 319 1.15 0.96 19.35
N ALA A 320 1.03 0.94 18.02
CA ALA A 320 0.82 2.14 17.22
C ALA A 320 -0.54 2.79 17.56
N ALA A 321 -1.61 1.99 17.68
CA ALA A 321 -2.94 2.46 18.06
C ALA A 321 -2.95 3.13 19.46
N ILE A 322 -2.30 2.51 20.45
CA ILE A 322 -2.16 3.09 21.80
C ILE A 322 -1.51 4.46 21.72
N LYS A 323 -0.40 4.57 21.00
CA LYS A 323 0.31 5.85 20.86
C LYS A 323 -0.55 6.95 20.24
N ILE A 324 -1.32 6.61 19.20
CA ILE A 324 -2.25 7.54 18.55
C ILE A 324 -3.34 7.98 19.53
N LEU A 325 -3.94 7.04 20.25
CA LEU A 325 -5.00 7.33 21.21
C LEU A 325 -4.51 8.16 22.41
N GLU A 326 -3.28 7.93 22.86
CA GLU A 326 -2.64 8.75 23.91
C GLU A 326 -2.46 10.20 23.46
N ILE A 327 -2.10 10.44 22.18
CA ILE A 327 -2.01 11.79 21.62
C ILE A 327 -3.40 12.43 21.59
N LEU A 328 -4.40 11.75 21.03
CA LEU A 328 -5.76 12.25 20.91
C LEU A 328 -6.44 12.49 22.27
N LEU A 329 -6.11 11.74 23.31
CA LEU A 329 -6.66 11.91 24.67
C LEU A 329 -5.97 13.02 25.46
N ALA A 330 -4.74 13.40 25.05
CA ALA A 330 -3.98 14.49 25.69
C ALA A 330 -4.42 15.88 25.23
N GLU A 331 -5.07 15.97 24.06
CA GLU A 331 -5.73 17.18 23.55
C GLU A 331 -7.11 17.37 24.21
#